data_b92cfc5902de36848a881b41829c935e
#
_entry.id   b92cfc5902de36848a881b41829c935e
#
_cell.length_a   1.000
_cell.length_b   1.000
_cell.length_c   1.000
_cell.angle_alpha   90.00
_cell.angle_beta   90.00
_cell.angle_gamma   90.00
#
_symmetry.space_group_name_H-M   'P 1'
#
loop_
_entity.id
_entity.type
_entity.pdbx_description
1 polymer ?
#
loop_
_entity_poly.entity_id
_entity_poly.type
_entity_poly.pdbx_seq_one_letter_code
_entity_poly.pdbx_strand_id
1 'polypeptide(L)'
;MLKIFSIFTTYFQSLGRRPRSLKKNNFFQQVITLASIEIETLQLAGIKGIILDLDNTLVSEDDRYLSPHGETWIETAKLQGIQFFILSNGKRKHRVIYWSNRLDIPAIHPAKKPWPFAFHKAMARMQLKANQVIVIGDSFHTDVMGALLSGCSCIQVATLPHPPRWWEKLFGRWVHKPYPRDRELWDVD
;
A
#
# COMPACT_ATOMS: atom_id res chain seq x y z
N MET A 1 -17.78 7.30 -14.31
CA MET A 1 -17.35 6.32 -15.31
C MET A 1 -16.08 6.74 -16.07
N LEU A 2 -15.95 7.96 -16.61
CA LEU A 2 -14.75 8.42 -17.36
C LEU A 2 -13.43 8.40 -16.56
N LYS A 3 -13.42 8.70 -15.25
CA LYS A 3 -12.20 8.67 -14.43
C LYS A 3 -11.60 7.26 -14.24
N ILE A 4 -12.43 6.23 -14.17
CA ILE A 4 -11.98 4.83 -14.04
C ILE A 4 -11.30 4.36 -15.32
N PHE A 5 -11.83 4.76 -16.49
CA PHE A 5 -11.24 4.42 -17.79
C PHE A 5 -9.87 5.10 -18.00
N SER A 6 -9.70 6.35 -17.56
CA SER A 6 -8.42 7.07 -17.61
C SER A 6 -7.33 6.38 -16.78
N ILE A 7 -7.70 5.76 -15.67
CA ILE A 7 -6.77 5.06 -14.76
C ILE A 7 -6.38 3.70 -15.33
N PHE A 8 -7.30 2.98 -15.98
CA PHE A 8 -6.96 1.76 -16.72
C PHE A 8 -5.95 2.03 -17.84
N THR A 9 -6.09 3.15 -18.54
CA THR A 9 -5.13 3.55 -19.60
C THR A 9 -3.77 3.93 -19.01
N THR A 10 -3.73 4.58 -17.86
CA THR A 10 -2.48 4.92 -17.15
C THR A 10 -1.82 3.68 -16.57
N TYR A 11 -2.59 2.69 -16.09
CA TYR A 11 -2.09 1.39 -15.63
C TYR A 11 -1.35 0.64 -16.74
N PHE A 12 -1.87 0.63 -17.98
CA PHE A 12 -1.21 0.01 -19.12
C PHE A 12 -0.01 0.79 -19.66
N GLN A 13 0.04 2.11 -19.47
CA GLN A 13 1.15 2.96 -19.94
C GLN A 13 2.33 3.05 -18.96
N SER A 14 2.15 2.72 -17.68
CA SER A 14 3.22 2.80 -16.66
C SER A 14 4.22 1.64 -16.69
N LEU A 15 3.98 0.64 -17.51
CA LEU A 15 4.89 -0.51 -17.70
C LEU A 15 6.26 -0.18 -18.29
N GLY A 16 6.62 1.09 -18.46
CA GLY A 16 7.92 1.43 -19.07
C GLY A 16 8.43 2.87 -18.96
N ARG A 17 7.86 3.75 -18.11
CA ARG A 17 8.31 5.15 -18.09
C ARG A 17 8.55 5.69 -16.67
N ARG A 18 9.70 6.39 -16.51
CA ARG A 18 10.05 7.18 -15.31
C ARG A 18 8.96 8.21 -14.98
N PRO A 19 8.69 8.48 -13.69
CA PRO A 19 7.66 9.42 -13.27
C PRO A 19 7.92 10.82 -13.82
N ARG A 20 6.97 11.34 -14.62
CA ARG A 20 6.90 12.77 -14.95
C ARG A 20 6.28 13.51 -13.78
N SER A 21 6.94 14.57 -13.33
CA SER A 21 6.48 15.66 -12.47
C SER A 21 5.11 15.45 -11.79
N LEU A 22 5.13 15.28 -10.47
CA LEU A 22 3.99 15.20 -9.57
C LEU A 22 3.19 16.53 -9.56
N LYS A 23 2.32 16.75 -10.53
CA LYS A 23 1.35 17.84 -10.50
C LYS A 23 0.03 17.34 -9.90
N LYS A 24 -0.38 17.96 -8.79
CA LYS A 24 -1.72 18.20 -8.16
C LYS A 24 -2.89 17.20 -8.36
N ASN A 25 -2.75 16.08 -9.06
CA ASN A 25 -3.76 15.04 -9.25
C ASN A 25 -3.25 13.74 -8.62
N ASN A 26 -4.17 12.95 -8.07
CA ASN A 26 -3.87 11.62 -7.54
C ASN A 26 -3.04 10.82 -8.53
N PHE A 27 -1.87 10.35 -8.10
CA PHE A 27 -0.98 9.55 -8.92
C PHE A 27 -1.04 8.07 -8.52
N PHE A 28 -0.73 7.23 -9.47
CA PHE A 28 -0.54 5.79 -9.28
C PHE A 28 0.85 5.39 -9.74
N GLN A 29 1.56 4.64 -8.90
CA GLN A 29 2.90 4.12 -9.19
C GLN A 29 2.97 2.64 -8.76
N GLN A 30 3.84 1.87 -9.42
CA GLN A 30 4.18 0.51 -9.02
C GLN A 30 5.66 0.42 -8.66
N VAL A 31 5.96 -0.24 -7.55
CA VAL A 31 7.32 -0.51 -7.08
C VAL A 31 7.45 -1.98 -6.64
N ILE A 32 8.64 -2.41 -6.27
CA ILE A 32 8.85 -3.79 -5.82
C ILE A 32 8.62 -3.90 -4.30
N THR A 33 9.26 -3.05 -3.51
CA THR A 33 9.19 -3.09 -2.04
C THR A 33 8.87 -1.71 -1.47
N LEU A 34 8.54 -1.63 -0.19
CA LEU A 34 8.40 -0.37 0.53
C LEU A 34 9.70 0.45 0.46
N ALA A 35 10.84 -0.20 0.65
CA ALA A 35 12.16 0.42 0.61
C ALA A 35 12.56 0.99 -0.77
N SER A 36 11.83 0.63 -1.83
CA SER A 36 12.01 1.23 -3.16
C SER A 36 11.35 2.60 -3.30
N ILE A 37 10.66 3.08 -2.28
CA ILE A 37 9.96 4.37 -2.27
C ILE A 37 10.86 5.41 -1.64
N GLU A 38 11.21 6.44 -2.39
CA GLU A 38 12.00 7.57 -1.88
C GLU A 38 11.11 8.47 -1.01
N ILE A 39 11.44 8.60 0.28
CA ILE A 39 10.66 9.36 1.26
C ILE A 39 10.65 10.84 0.90
N GLU A 40 11.78 11.38 0.46
CA GLU A 40 11.91 12.77 0.01
C GLU A 40 10.97 13.09 -1.14
N THR A 41 10.79 12.16 -2.07
CA THR A 41 9.85 12.32 -3.18
C THR A 41 8.39 12.42 -2.67
N LEU A 42 8.02 11.64 -1.65
CA LEU A 42 6.70 11.76 -1.02
C LEU A 42 6.51 13.12 -0.34
N GLN A 43 7.53 13.59 0.37
CA GLN A 43 7.49 14.89 1.05
C GLN A 43 7.38 16.05 0.06
N LEU A 44 8.14 16.03 -1.04
CA LEU A 44 8.05 17.01 -2.12
C LEU A 44 6.68 17.01 -2.81
N ALA A 45 6.00 15.86 -2.83
CA ALA A 45 4.63 15.73 -3.29
C ALA A 45 3.58 16.26 -2.29
N GLY A 46 4.02 16.67 -1.09
CA GLY A 46 3.15 17.16 -0.02
C GLY A 46 2.47 16.04 0.78
N ILE A 47 2.94 14.81 0.67
CA ILE A 47 2.45 13.68 1.44
C ILE A 47 2.95 13.80 2.90
N LYS A 48 2.02 13.67 3.83
CA LYS A 48 2.25 13.75 5.28
C LYS A 48 1.77 12.49 6.01
N GLY A 49 1.01 11.64 5.32
CA GLY A 49 0.50 10.40 5.89
C GLY A 49 0.47 9.26 4.90
N ILE A 50 0.67 8.05 5.41
CA ILE A 50 0.64 6.81 4.66
C ILE A 50 -0.42 5.90 5.29
N ILE A 51 -1.36 5.46 4.45
CA ILE A 51 -2.25 4.35 4.78
C ILE A 51 -1.59 3.09 4.21
N LEU A 52 -1.18 2.19 5.09
CA LEU A 52 -0.42 0.99 4.75
C LEU A 52 -1.30 -0.25 4.86
N ASP A 53 -1.32 -1.08 3.83
CA ASP A 53 -1.82 -2.45 3.95
C ASP A 53 -0.78 -3.32 4.66
N LEU A 54 -1.25 -4.40 5.28
CA LEU A 54 -0.41 -5.31 6.04
C LEU A 54 -0.11 -6.60 5.27
N ASP A 55 -1.19 -7.29 4.84
CA ASP A 55 -1.11 -8.64 4.27
C ASP A 55 -0.49 -8.62 2.87
N ASN A 56 0.59 -9.40 2.67
CA ASN A 56 1.35 -9.48 1.42
C ASN A 56 1.98 -8.16 0.95
N THR A 57 1.88 -7.10 1.76
CA THR A 57 2.50 -5.79 1.55
C THR A 57 3.74 -5.61 2.42
N LEU A 58 3.59 -5.66 3.73
CA LEU A 58 4.68 -5.62 4.71
C LEU A 58 5.12 -7.04 5.09
N VAL A 59 4.17 -7.92 5.35
CA VAL A 59 4.38 -9.30 5.76
C VAL A 59 3.45 -10.23 4.99
N SER A 60 3.94 -11.39 4.56
CA SER A 60 3.11 -12.37 3.83
C SER A 60 1.95 -12.88 4.69
N GLU A 61 0.82 -13.23 4.06
CA GLU A 61 -0.39 -13.67 4.78
C GLU A 61 -0.14 -14.89 5.68
N ASP A 62 0.84 -15.73 5.34
CA ASP A 62 1.24 -16.92 6.10
C ASP A 62 2.35 -16.67 7.13
N ASP A 63 2.75 -15.41 7.33
CA ASP A 63 3.81 -14.96 8.24
C ASP A 63 5.20 -15.54 7.95
N ARG A 64 5.48 -15.93 6.72
CA ARG A 64 6.80 -16.47 6.33
C ARG A 64 7.78 -15.38 5.93
N TYR A 65 7.31 -14.39 5.17
CA TYR A 65 8.17 -13.41 4.52
C TYR A 65 7.85 -12.00 4.96
N LEU A 66 8.90 -11.22 5.16
CA LEU A 66 8.84 -9.79 5.44
C LEU A 66 9.31 -9.01 4.20
N SER A 67 8.71 -7.86 3.94
CA SER A 67 9.18 -6.94 2.91
C SER A 67 10.60 -6.47 3.24
N PRO A 68 11.61 -6.73 2.40
CA PRO A 68 12.99 -6.35 2.68
C PRO A 68 13.12 -4.88 3.03
N HIS A 69 13.81 -4.58 4.14
CA HIS A 69 13.98 -3.24 4.71
C HIS A 69 12.67 -2.49 5.02
N GLY A 70 11.51 -3.17 5.03
CA GLY A 70 10.20 -2.53 5.20
C GLY A 70 10.06 -1.83 6.56
N GLU A 71 10.45 -2.47 7.65
CA GLU A 71 10.37 -1.89 9.00
C GLU A 71 11.32 -0.68 9.14
N THR A 72 12.57 -0.81 8.70
CA THR A 72 13.55 0.29 8.73
C THR A 72 13.08 1.49 7.89
N TRP A 73 12.45 1.22 6.75
CA TRP A 73 11.87 2.28 5.91
C TRP A 73 10.72 3.00 6.62
N ILE A 74 9.84 2.25 7.30
CA ILE A 74 8.74 2.82 8.10
C ILE A 74 9.29 3.70 9.21
N GLU A 75 10.28 3.22 9.96
CA GLU A 75 10.92 3.99 11.04
C GLU A 75 11.54 5.27 10.51
N THR A 76 12.30 5.19 9.41
CA THR A 76 12.92 6.35 8.77
C THR A 76 11.87 7.37 8.34
N ALA A 77 10.76 6.92 7.74
CA ALA A 77 9.68 7.81 7.31
C ALA A 77 8.97 8.46 8.52
N LYS A 78 8.78 7.73 9.62
CA LYS A 78 8.23 8.28 10.88
C LYS A 78 9.15 9.36 11.46
N LEU A 79 10.47 9.10 11.51
CA LEU A 79 11.47 10.09 11.96
C LEU A 79 11.46 11.35 11.11
N GLN A 80 11.14 11.25 9.84
CA GLN A 80 10.97 12.38 8.92
C GLN A 80 9.58 13.03 8.98
N GLY A 81 8.74 12.68 9.97
CA GLY A 81 7.46 13.31 10.24
C GLY A 81 6.27 12.78 9.44
N ILE A 82 6.41 11.66 8.72
CA ILE A 82 5.29 11.00 8.05
C ILE A 82 4.49 10.17 9.06
N GLN A 83 3.18 10.41 9.10
CA GLN A 83 2.26 9.62 9.92
C GLN A 83 1.85 8.34 9.19
N PHE A 84 1.60 7.27 9.95
CA PHE A 84 1.15 5.99 9.40
C PHE A 84 -0.18 5.55 9.99
N PHE A 85 -0.93 4.78 9.20
CA PHE A 85 -2.14 4.09 9.63
C PHE A 85 -2.29 2.75 8.90
N ILE A 86 -2.49 1.64 9.61
CA ILE A 86 -2.68 0.32 9.00
C ILE A 86 -4.17 0.08 8.70
N LEU A 87 -4.48 -0.34 7.46
CA LEU A 87 -5.80 -0.84 7.07
C LEU A 87 -5.69 -2.27 6.58
N SER A 88 -6.19 -3.25 7.35
CA SER A 88 -6.15 -4.66 6.97
C SER A 88 -7.55 -5.25 6.81
N ASN A 89 -7.73 -6.07 5.77
CA ASN A 89 -8.89 -6.95 5.55
C ASN A 89 -8.64 -8.39 6.06
N GLY A 90 -7.43 -8.66 6.57
CA GLY A 90 -7.04 -9.99 7.04
C GLY A 90 -8.02 -10.57 8.06
N LYS A 91 -8.13 -11.89 8.12
CA LYS A 91 -9.08 -12.57 9.05
C LYS A 91 -8.57 -12.63 10.48
N ARG A 92 -7.24 -12.60 10.67
CA ARG A 92 -6.58 -12.81 11.97
C ARG A 92 -6.38 -11.50 12.72
N LYS A 93 -7.35 -11.13 13.57
CA LYS A 93 -7.30 -9.88 14.35
C LYS A 93 -6.03 -9.76 15.22
N HIS A 94 -5.63 -10.85 15.89
CA HIS A 94 -4.44 -10.85 16.76
C HIS A 94 -3.16 -10.49 15.99
N ARG A 95 -3.03 -10.89 14.73
CA ARG A 95 -1.93 -10.57 13.85
C ARG A 95 -1.86 -9.07 13.54
N VAL A 96 -2.99 -8.46 13.25
CA VAL A 96 -3.06 -7.01 13.02
C VAL A 96 -2.67 -6.24 14.28
N ILE A 97 -3.10 -6.70 15.46
CA ILE A 97 -2.73 -6.11 16.75
C ILE A 97 -1.22 -6.26 16.98
N TYR A 98 -0.65 -7.45 16.72
CA TYR A 98 0.79 -7.68 16.87
C TYR A 98 1.61 -6.70 16.03
N TRP A 99 1.32 -6.60 14.73
CA TRP A 99 2.05 -5.71 13.84
C TRP A 99 1.79 -4.23 14.14
N SER A 100 0.57 -3.86 14.53
CA SER A 100 0.25 -2.51 14.99
C SER A 100 1.09 -2.09 16.20
N ASN A 101 1.26 -2.98 17.18
CA ASN A 101 2.08 -2.74 18.36
C ASN A 101 3.58 -2.75 18.03
N ARG A 102 4.06 -3.73 17.25
CA ARG A 102 5.47 -3.85 16.86
C ARG A 102 5.97 -2.59 16.12
N LEU A 103 5.13 -2.05 15.23
CA LEU A 103 5.47 -0.87 14.44
C LEU A 103 5.09 0.45 15.12
N ASP A 104 4.40 0.40 16.23
CA ASP A 104 3.78 1.58 16.86
C ASP A 104 2.96 2.40 15.84
N ILE A 105 2.04 1.73 15.14
CA ILE A 105 1.16 2.32 14.13
C ILE A 105 -0.29 1.93 14.45
N PRO A 106 -1.23 2.90 14.57
CA PRO A 106 -2.63 2.60 14.77
C PRO A 106 -3.23 1.83 13.58
N ALA A 107 -4.17 0.92 13.86
CA ALA A 107 -4.78 0.08 12.85
C ALA A 107 -6.32 0.11 12.87
N ILE A 108 -6.94 -0.16 11.73
CA ILE A 108 -8.36 -0.51 11.59
C ILE A 108 -8.46 -1.92 11.02
N HIS A 109 -9.21 -2.78 11.74
CA HIS A 109 -9.51 -4.14 11.34
C HIS A 109 -10.91 -4.56 11.84
N PRO A 110 -11.75 -5.17 11.01
CA PRO A 110 -11.63 -5.28 9.55
C PRO A 110 -11.86 -3.92 8.88
N ALA A 111 -11.00 -3.60 7.90
CA ALA A 111 -11.09 -2.32 7.18
C ALA A 111 -12.18 -2.31 6.11
N LYS A 112 -12.58 -3.48 5.60
CA LYS A 112 -13.56 -3.65 4.51
C LYS A 112 -13.18 -2.88 3.24
N LYS A 113 -11.86 -2.84 2.90
CA LYS A 113 -11.39 -2.28 1.65
C LYS A 113 -12.02 -3.04 0.45
N PRO A 114 -12.41 -2.37 -0.65
CA PRO A 114 -12.06 -1.00 -1.06
C PRO A 114 -13.02 0.10 -0.59
N TRP A 115 -13.99 -0.19 0.27
CA TRP A 115 -14.96 0.81 0.71
C TRP A 115 -14.26 2.00 1.40
N PRO A 116 -14.61 3.25 1.07
CA PRO A 116 -13.85 4.45 1.48
C PRO A 116 -13.95 4.76 2.98
N PHE A 117 -14.87 4.15 3.70
CA PHE A 117 -15.14 4.48 5.10
C PHE A 117 -13.90 4.35 6.01
N ALA A 118 -13.15 3.25 5.91
CA ALA A 118 -11.95 3.03 6.72
C ALA A 118 -10.82 4.00 6.35
N PHE A 119 -10.68 4.34 5.07
CA PHE A 119 -9.72 5.32 4.59
C PHE A 119 -10.03 6.71 5.14
N HIS A 120 -11.29 7.16 5.07
CA HIS A 120 -11.72 8.44 5.65
C HIS A 120 -11.51 8.46 7.17
N LYS A 121 -11.79 7.36 7.86
CA LYS A 121 -11.56 7.25 9.31
C LYS A 121 -10.07 7.34 9.67
N ALA A 122 -9.19 6.71 8.89
CA ALA A 122 -7.74 6.82 9.05
C ALA A 122 -7.26 8.26 8.83
N MET A 123 -7.68 8.89 7.72
CA MET A 123 -7.35 10.29 7.42
C MET A 123 -7.82 11.25 8.52
N ALA A 124 -9.04 11.07 9.02
CA ALA A 124 -9.58 11.88 10.11
C ALA A 124 -8.75 11.73 11.40
N ARG A 125 -8.29 10.51 11.73
CA ARG A 125 -7.44 10.28 12.91
C ARG A 125 -6.04 10.88 12.75
N MET A 126 -5.49 10.88 11.54
CA MET A 126 -4.24 11.55 11.22
C MET A 126 -4.41 13.08 11.07
N GLN A 127 -5.64 13.60 11.04
CA GLN A 127 -5.98 15.00 10.77
C GLN A 127 -5.44 15.48 9.41
N LEU A 128 -5.45 14.60 8.40
CA LEU A 128 -4.93 14.86 7.07
C LEU A 128 -6.04 14.83 6.00
N LYS A 129 -5.84 15.63 4.95
CA LYS A 129 -6.70 15.63 3.76
C LYS A 129 -6.23 14.54 2.78
N ALA A 130 -7.12 14.10 1.89
CA ALA A 130 -6.81 13.04 0.93
C ALA A 130 -5.60 13.33 0.03
N ASN A 131 -5.37 14.60 -0.34
CA ASN A 131 -4.21 15.02 -1.12
C ASN A 131 -2.89 15.05 -0.34
N GLN A 132 -2.92 14.82 0.95
CA GLN A 132 -1.75 14.71 1.85
C GLN A 132 -1.48 13.25 2.26
N VAL A 133 -2.30 12.32 1.78
CA VAL A 133 -2.23 10.91 2.15
C VAL A 133 -2.00 10.06 0.90
N ILE A 134 -1.10 9.09 1.03
CA ILE A 134 -0.90 8.06 0.03
C ILE A 134 -1.26 6.69 0.61
N VAL A 135 -1.89 5.85 -0.21
CA VAL A 135 -2.16 4.44 0.14
C VAL A 135 -1.06 3.58 -0.45
N ILE A 136 -0.52 2.67 0.34
CA ILE A 136 0.47 1.69 -0.10
C ILE A 136 -0.07 0.30 0.20
N GLY A 137 -0.16 -0.54 -0.83
CA GLY A 137 -0.65 -1.91 -0.71
C GLY A 137 -0.32 -2.74 -1.95
N ASP A 138 -0.54 -4.05 -1.88
CA ASP A 138 -0.21 -4.97 -2.96
C ASP A 138 -1.36 -5.19 -3.95
N SER A 139 -2.59 -4.98 -3.52
CA SER A 139 -3.79 -5.39 -4.23
C SER A 139 -4.50 -4.26 -4.94
N PHE A 140 -4.68 -4.42 -6.27
CA PHE A 140 -5.40 -3.45 -7.08
C PHE A 140 -6.86 -3.27 -6.61
N HIS A 141 -7.58 -4.38 -6.36
CA HIS A 141 -9.02 -4.33 -6.07
C HIS A 141 -9.37 -3.84 -4.66
N THR A 142 -8.43 -3.87 -3.70
CA THR A 142 -8.65 -3.37 -2.34
C THR A 142 -7.96 -2.03 -2.10
N ASP A 143 -6.67 -1.94 -2.39
CA ASP A 143 -5.85 -0.78 -2.01
C ASP A 143 -5.91 0.32 -3.05
N VAL A 144 -5.64 -0.02 -4.32
CA VAL A 144 -5.68 0.97 -5.40
C VAL A 144 -7.10 1.51 -5.58
N MET A 145 -8.10 0.62 -5.67
CA MET A 145 -9.50 1.04 -5.78
C MET A 145 -9.97 1.83 -4.55
N GLY A 146 -9.56 1.41 -3.34
CA GLY A 146 -9.90 2.12 -2.11
C GLY A 146 -9.27 3.51 -2.05
N ALA A 147 -8.02 3.66 -2.46
CA ALA A 147 -7.35 4.96 -2.60
C ALA A 147 -8.11 5.89 -3.55
N LEU A 148 -8.46 5.38 -4.73
CA LEU A 148 -9.19 6.14 -5.75
C LEU A 148 -10.56 6.60 -5.25
N LEU A 149 -11.33 5.71 -4.65
CA LEU A 149 -12.65 6.02 -4.09
C LEU A 149 -12.57 7.04 -2.93
N SER A 150 -11.42 7.09 -2.25
CA SER A 150 -11.16 8.00 -1.14
C SER A 150 -10.46 9.30 -1.56
N GLY A 151 -10.11 9.45 -2.85
CA GLY A 151 -9.44 10.63 -3.39
C GLY A 151 -7.95 10.70 -3.04
N CYS A 152 -7.31 9.58 -2.64
CA CYS A 152 -5.90 9.50 -2.32
C CYS A 152 -5.04 9.08 -3.52
N SER A 153 -3.75 9.42 -3.49
CA SER A 153 -2.73 8.80 -4.32
C SER A 153 -2.47 7.36 -3.88
N CYS A 154 -1.88 6.54 -4.75
CA CYS A 154 -1.58 5.14 -4.43
C CYS A 154 -0.24 4.70 -5.00
N ILE A 155 0.48 3.89 -4.22
CA ILE A 155 1.61 3.09 -4.69
C ILE A 155 1.25 1.61 -4.50
N GLN A 156 1.32 0.84 -5.59
CA GLN A 156 1.18 -0.61 -5.52
C GLN A 156 2.56 -1.25 -5.40
N VAL A 157 2.79 -2.02 -4.34
CA VAL A 157 4.00 -2.84 -4.18
C VAL A 157 3.80 -4.23 -4.79
N ALA A 158 4.90 -4.95 -5.02
CA ALA A 158 4.79 -6.35 -5.42
C ALA A 158 4.26 -7.18 -4.24
N THR A 159 3.34 -8.09 -4.55
CA THR A 159 2.73 -9.00 -3.59
C THR A 159 3.76 -10.00 -3.08
N LEU A 160 4.03 -10.04 -1.78
CA LEU A 160 4.89 -11.04 -1.16
C LEU A 160 4.36 -12.45 -1.44
N PRO A 161 5.24 -13.45 -1.60
CA PRO A 161 4.81 -14.82 -1.86
C PRO A 161 3.89 -15.34 -0.76
N HIS A 162 2.78 -15.92 -1.16
CA HIS A 162 1.80 -16.55 -0.28
C HIS A 162 1.08 -17.69 -1.03
N PRO A 163 0.44 -18.64 -0.33
CA PRO A 163 -0.38 -19.65 -0.96
C PRO A 163 -1.54 -19.03 -1.75
N PRO A 164 -1.65 -19.25 -3.07
CA PRO A 164 -2.65 -18.57 -3.89
C PRO A 164 -4.06 -19.05 -3.55
N ARG A 165 -4.99 -18.12 -3.42
CA ARG A 165 -6.43 -18.39 -3.28
C ARG A 165 -6.98 -18.89 -4.62
N TRP A 166 -8.09 -19.63 -4.60
CA TRP A 166 -8.68 -20.20 -5.82
C TRP A 166 -8.98 -19.17 -6.93
N TRP A 167 -9.45 -17.99 -6.56
CA TRP A 167 -9.75 -16.91 -7.50
C TRP A 167 -8.48 -16.21 -8.01
N GLU A 168 -7.40 -16.19 -7.26
CA GLU A 168 -6.11 -15.62 -7.67
C GLU A 168 -5.47 -16.45 -8.79
N LYS A 169 -5.75 -17.75 -8.85
CA LYS A 169 -5.31 -18.61 -9.96
C LYS A 169 -5.90 -18.16 -11.30
N LEU A 170 -7.09 -17.55 -11.28
CA LEU A 170 -7.78 -17.07 -12.48
C LEU A 170 -7.49 -15.58 -12.77
N PHE A 171 -7.54 -14.74 -11.74
CA PHE A 171 -7.50 -13.29 -11.88
C PHE A 171 -6.31 -12.62 -11.18
N GLY A 172 -5.47 -13.37 -10.47
CA GLY A 172 -4.39 -12.81 -9.65
C GLY A 172 -3.46 -11.88 -10.41
N ARG A 173 -3.10 -12.21 -11.66
CA ARG A 173 -2.26 -11.37 -12.53
C ARG A 173 -2.83 -9.97 -12.82
N TRP A 174 -4.15 -9.79 -12.67
CA TRP A 174 -4.83 -8.51 -12.88
C TRP A 174 -4.93 -7.68 -11.60
N VAL A 175 -4.77 -8.35 -10.47
CA VAL A 175 -4.98 -7.76 -9.14
C VAL A 175 -3.66 -7.53 -8.43
N HIS A 176 -2.72 -8.45 -8.58
CA HIS A 176 -1.44 -8.47 -7.89
C HIS A 176 -0.28 -8.39 -8.87
N LYS A 177 0.76 -7.67 -8.47
CA LYS A 177 2.08 -7.72 -9.11
C LYS A 177 2.92 -8.73 -8.34
N PRO A 178 3.27 -9.89 -8.91
CA PRO A 178 4.02 -10.90 -8.18
C PRO A 178 5.41 -10.37 -7.79
N TYR A 179 5.87 -10.77 -6.62
CA TYR A 179 7.24 -10.49 -6.18
C TYR A 179 8.25 -11.16 -7.12
N PRO A 180 9.30 -10.47 -7.57
CA PRO A 180 10.30 -11.03 -8.47
C PRO A 180 11.06 -12.18 -7.80
N ARG A 181 11.29 -13.28 -8.53
CA ARG A 181 11.98 -14.47 -8.01
C ARG A 181 13.48 -14.29 -7.81
N ASP A 182 14.07 -13.31 -8.46
CA ASP A 182 15.48 -12.94 -8.42
C ASP A 182 15.82 -11.92 -7.33
N ARG A 183 14.86 -11.56 -6.50
CA ARG A 183 15.03 -10.62 -5.39
C ARG A 183 15.04 -11.33 -4.06
N GLU A 184 15.85 -10.78 -3.15
CA GLU A 184 15.94 -11.24 -1.77
C GLU A 184 14.56 -11.14 -1.08
N LEU A 185 14.26 -12.17 -0.29
CA LEU A 185 13.11 -12.21 0.62
C LEU A 185 13.65 -12.38 2.03
N TRP A 186 13.03 -11.72 2.97
CA TRP A 186 13.36 -11.85 4.38
C TRP A 186 12.34 -12.73 5.07
N ASP A 187 12.82 -13.69 5.84
CA ASP A 187 11.97 -14.48 6.73
C ASP A 187 11.49 -13.61 7.90
N VAL A 188 10.32 -13.93 8.44
CA VAL A 188 9.82 -13.29 9.67
C VAL A 188 10.47 -14.00 10.84
N ASP A 189 11.24 -13.27 11.67
CA ASP A 189 11.81 -13.71 12.94
C ASP A 189 10.77 -13.80 14.05
#